data_0d2cbb068bdaca71a90c33fe9b5c208f
#
_entry.id   0d2cbb068bdaca71a90c33fe9b5c208f
#
_cell.length_a   1.000
_cell.length_b   1.000
_cell.length_c   1.000
_cell.angle_alpha   90.00
_cell.angle_beta   90.00
_cell.angle_gamma   90.00
#
_symmetry.space_group_name_H-M   'P 1'
#
loop_
_entity.id
_entity.type
_entity.pdbx_description
1 polymer ?
#
loop_
_entity_poly.entity_id
_entity_poly.type
_entity_poly.pdbx_seq_one_letter_code
_entity_poly.pdbx_strand_id
1 'polypeptide(L)' 'MLGVSELEPKAQPTLTELLAEEELLFSKEIEVMYDVEQTNVASFIDEHLNSDQYEENELLGEKYIQIK' A
#
# COMPACT_ATOMS: atom_id res chain seq x y z
N MET A 1 13.12 -30.94 -1.90
CA MET A 1 13.20 -30.61 -1.63
C MET A 1 12.88 -29.87 -1.29
N LEU A 2 12.67 -29.64 -1.30
CA LEU A 2 12.43 -29.04 -0.81
C LEU A 2 12.38 -27.94 -0.56
N GLY A 3 12.21 -28.09 -0.19
CA GLY A 3 12.30 -26.90 0.50
C GLY A 3 12.13 -25.72 -0.28
N VAL A 4 11.98 -25.91 -1.41
CA VAL A 4 11.82 -24.84 -2.31
C VAL A 4 10.64 -23.98 -1.97
N SER A 5 9.59 -24.60 -1.58
CA SER A 5 8.42 -23.80 -1.32
C SER A 5 8.65 -22.83 -0.20
N GLU A 6 9.44 -23.21 0.74
CA GLU A 6 9.67 -22.27 1.78
C GLU A 6 10.56 -21.18 1.37
N LEU A 7 11.37 -21.44 0.40
CA LEU A 7 12.22 -20.41 -0.08
C LEU A 7 11.52 -19.45 -0.94
N GLU A 8 10.30 -19.75 -1.27
CA GLU A 8 9.56 -18.85 -2.07
C GLU A 8 9.48 -17.54 -1.36
N PRO A 9 9.86 -16.45 -1.99
CA PRO A 9 9.77 -15.16 -1.33
C PRO A 9 8.34 -14.88 -1.00
N LYS A 10 8.15 -14.41 0.18
CA LYS A 10 6.84 -13.98 0.53
C LYS A 10 6.48 -12.84 -0.34
N ALA A 11 5.43 -12.98 -1.07
CA ALA A 11 4.96 -11.89 -1.86
C ALA A 11 4.54 -10.80 -0.93
N GLN A 12 4.84 -9.58 -1.29
CA GLN A 12 4.34 -8.47 -0.52
C GLN A 12 2.83 -8.47 -0.56
N PRO A 13 2.17 -8.13 0.54
CA PRO A 13 0.72 -8.06 0.51
C PRO A 13 0.29 -6.99 -0.47
N THR A 14 -0.87 -7.20 -1.06
CA THR A 14 -1.38 -6.17 -1.95
C THR A 14 -1.74 -4.96 -1.13
N LEU A 15 -1.83 -3.83 -1.80
CA LEU A 15 -2.20 -2.61 -1.12
C LEU A 15 -3.56 -2.74 -0.46
N THR A 16 -4.46 -3.44 -1.10
CA THR A 16 -5.79 -3.65 -0.54
C THR A 16 -5.70 -4.44 0.77
N GLU A 17 -4.90 -5.48 0.78
CA GLU A 17 -4.75 -6.30 1.98
C GLU A 17 -4.10 -5.52 3.10
N LEU A 18 -3.08 -4.77 2.76
CA LEU A 18 -2.37 -4.00 3.76
C LEU A 18 -3.27 -2.93 4.35
N LEU A 19 -4.03 -2.27 3.51
CA LEU A 19 -4.93 -1.24 3.98
C LEU A 19 -6.02 -1.82 4.86
N ALA A 20 -6.52 -3.00 4.52
CA ALA A 20 -7.53 -3.64 5.33
C ALA A 20 -6.99 -4.02 6.69
N GLU A 21 -5.73 -4.39 6.75
CA GLU A 21 -5.12 -4.80 8.00
C GLU A 21 -4.75 -3.60 8.86
N GLU A 22 -4.17 -2.59 8.25
CA GLU A 22 -3.72 -1.41 8.98
C GLU A 22 -4.81 -0.37 9.14
N GLU A 23 -5.82 -0.44 8.30
CA GLU A 23 -6.93 0.50 8.27
C GLU A 23 -6.54 1.88 7.75
N LEU A 24 -5.26 2.18 7.74
CA LEU A 24 -4.81 3.48 7.33
C LEU A 24 -3.33 3.37 6.96
N LEU A 25 -2.97 3.99 5.86
CA LEU A 25 -1.59 3.97 5.40
C LEU A 25 -1.17 5.36 4.98
N PHE A 26 -0.02 5.80 5.47
CA PHE A 26 0.53 7.06 5.02
C PHE A 26 1.21 6.86 3.68
N SER A 27 1.16 7.86 2.83
CA SER A 27 1.79 7.76 1.52
C SER A 27 3.28 7.49 1.65
N LYS A 28 3.88 8.01 2.69
CA LYS A 28 5.30 7.80 2.91
C LYS A 28 5.60 6.32 3.15
N GLU A 29 4.73 5.64 3.85
CA GLU A 29 4.89 4.22 4.07
C GLU A 29 4.83 3.47 2.75
N ILE A 30 3.91 3.86 1.89
CA ILE A 30 3.77 3.21 0.60
C ILE A 30 5.02 3.41 -0.23
N GLU A 31 5.59 4.61 -0.18
CA GLU A 31 6.81 4.88 -0.92
C GLU A 31 7.92 3.93 -0.50
N VAL A 32 8.06 3.74 0.77
CA VAL A 32 9.14 2.90 1.30
C VAL A 32 8.86 1.43 1.05
N MET A 33 7.65 1.00 1.32
CA MET A 33 7.33 -0.42 1.23
C MET A 33 7.35 -0.93 -0.19
N TYR A 34 6.90 -0.12 -1.13
CA TYR A 34 6.81 -0.56 -2.52
C TYR A 34 7.82 0.11 -3.42
N ASP A 35 8.71 0.89 -2.82
CA ASP A 35 9.77 1.55 -3.58
C ASP A 35 9.18 2.39 -4.70
N VAL A 36 8.21 3.20 -4.36
CA VAL A 36 7.52 4.06 -5.30
C VAL A 36 7.89 5.50 -5.02
N GLU A 37 8.11 6.27 -6.06
CA GLU A 37 8.43 7.67 -5.90
C GLU A 37 7.21 8.45 -5.45
N GLN A 38 7.46 9.52 -4.72
CA GLN A 38 6.39 10.34 -4.20
C GLN A 38 5.44 10.80 -5.30
N THR A 39 5.99 11.14 -6.45
CA THR A 39 5.15 11.62 -7.55
C THR A 39 4.33 10.51 -8.15
N ASN A 40 4.70 9.27 -7.92
CA ASN A 40 3.99 8.12 -8.48
C ASN A 40 3.06 7.45 -7.48
N VAL A 41 3.08 7.88 -6.24
CA VAL A 41 2.26 7.22 -5.22
C VAL A 41 0.79 7.28 -5.57
N ALA A 42 0.32 8.42 -6.01
CA ALA A 42 -1.09 8.57 -6.34
C ALA A 42 -1.50 7.61 -7.45
N SER A 43 -0.67 7.51 -8.48
CA SER A 43 -0.95 6.59 -9.57
C SER A 43 -0.89 5.14 -9.09
N PHE A 44 0.08 4.86 -8.25
CA PHE A 44 0.22 3.51 -7.72
C PHE A 44 -1.02 3.10 -6.95
N ILE A 45 -1.51 3.99 -6.10
CA ILE A 45 -2.71 3.72 -5.33
C ILE A 45 -3.91 3.54 -6.25
N ASP A 46 -4.01 4.40 -7.25
CA ASP A 46 -5.14 4.34 -8.16
C ASP A 46 -5.15 3.04 -8.95
N GLU A 47 -3.97 2.49 -9.25
CA GLU A 47 -3.87 1.25 -9.97
C GLU A 47 -4.24 0.05 -9.11
N HIS A 48 -3.99 0.13 -7.82
CA HIS A 48 -4.19 -1.00 -6.94
C HIS A 48 -5.48 -0.92 -6.13
N LEU A 49 -6.07 0.25 -6.05
CA LEU A 49 -7.30 0.45 -5.30
C LEU A 49 -8.26 1.28 -6.12
N ASN A 50 -9.54 0.98 -5.97
CA ASN A 50 -10.56 1.82 -6.59
C ASN A 50 -10.85 2.97 -5.65
N SER A 51 -11.16 4.12 -6.23
CA SER A 51 -11.43 5.30 -5.41
C SER A 51 -12.62 5.09 -4.49
N ASP A 52 -13.46 4.11 -4.81
CA ASP A 52 -14.59 3.81 -3.95
C ASP A 52 -14.21 3.03 -2.72
N GLN A 53 -13.00 2.49 -2.70
CA GLN A 53 -12.57 1.61 -1.61
C GLN A 53 -11.78 2.35 -0.55
N TYR A 54 -11.32 3.54 -0.83
CA TYR A 54 -10.48 4.25 0.12
C TYR A 54 -10.77 5.74 0.09
N GLU A 55 -10.36 6.41 1.16
CA GLU A 55 -10.41 7.85 1.25
C GLU A 55 -9.01 8.38 1.38
N GLU A 56 -8.76 9.49 0.73
CA GLU A 56 -7.46 10.15 0.85
C GLU A 56 -7.62 11.36 1.75
N ASN A 57 -6.75 11.45 2.74
CA ASN A 57 -6.81 12.55 3.68
C ASN A 57 -5.42 13.06 3.96
N GLU A 58 -5.35 14.14 4.70
CA GLU A 58 -4.08 14.74 5.05
C GLU A 58 -4.06 15.05 6.53
N LEU A 59 -2.95 14.74 7.17
CA LEU A 59 -2.80 14.98 8.59
C LEU A 59 -1.42 15.55 8.84
N LEU A 60 -1.36 16.74 9.41
CA LEU A 60 -0.10 17.37 9.74
C LEU A 60 0.85 17.46 8.55
N GLY A 61 0.28 17.70 7.39
CA GLY A 61 1.09 17.86 6.20
C GLY A 61 1.44 16.55 5.51
N GLU A 62 1.00 15.43 6.04
CA GLU A 62 1.27 14.15 5.42
C GLU A 62 -0.02 13.53 4.90
N LYS A 63 0.03 13.04 3.70
CA LYS A 63 -1.13 12.42 3.11
C LYS A 63 -1.23 10.96 3.50
N TYR A 64 -2.43 10.48 3.67
CA TYR A 64 -2.64 9.09 3.97
C TYR A 64 -3.94 8.62 3.33
N ILE A 65 -4.05 7.32 3.16
CA ILE A 65 -5.29 6.73 2.67
C ILE A 65 -5.86 5.87 3.78
N GLN A 66 -7.16 5.77 3.77
CA GLN A 66 -7.88 5.05 4.80
C GLN A 66 -8.99 4.25 4.14
N ILE A 67 -9.23 3.06 4.64
CA ILE A 67 -10.27 2.24 4.06
C ILE A 67 -11.64 2.86 4.37
N LYS A 68 -12.51 2.80 3.39
CA LYS A 68 -13.84 3.36 3.58
C LYS A 68 -14.74 2.42 4.33
#